data_b86300a1ba88925f0e51fe3aaea8c1b7
#
_entry.id   b86300a1ba88925f0e51fe3aaea8c1b7
#
_cell.length_a   1.000
_cell.length_b   1.000
_cell.length_c   1.000
_cell.angle_alpha   90.00
_cell.angle_beta   90.00
_cell.angle_gamma   90.00
#
_symmetry.space_group_name_H-M   'P 1'
#
loop_
_entity.id
_entity.type
_entity.pdbx_description
1 polymer ?
#
loop_
_entity_poly.entity_id
_entity_poly.type
_entity_poly.pdbx_seq_one_letter_code
_entity_poly.pdbx_strand_id
1 'polypeptide(L)'
;MKMQMTSFYANKLIHNLEDELRHWKEKENELSTFVVTDSENAIGPDYDFQEVSSKMESINKKIITIKHAINQANTNVCIDVSGVKMSADIMMIRIAQLKDRCRDLRGMRNRTLKVRRNRFDFVGIDDGRKHCIVEYEYINYDKREVDEAYTALKRELFKLETRLSQFNNTVRFEVDLDV
;
A
#
# COMPACT_ATOMS: atom_id res chain seq x y z
N MET A 1 -26.28 10.86 10.76
CA MET A 1 -26.55 11.39 9.39
C MET A 1 -26.09 10.35 8.37
N LYS A 2 -27.06 9.66 7.75
CA LYS A 2 -26.77 8.65 6.73
C LYS A 2 -26.37 9.30 5.41
N MET A 3 -25.26 8.88 4.85
CA MET A 3 -24.66 9.47 3.66
C MET A 3 -24.29 8.38 2.65
N GLN A 4 -24.66 8.56 1.39
CA GLN A 4 -24.26 7.67 0.30
C GLN A 4 -22.94 8.16 -0.30
N MET A 5 -21.91 7.31 -0.28
CA MET A 5 -20.61 7.69 -0.81
C MET A 5 -19.93 6.55 -1.59
N THR A 6 -18.97 6.91 -2.42
CA THR A 6 -18.09 5.96 -3.10
C THR A 6 -16.81 5.76 -2.30
N SER A 7 -16.05 4.68 -2.56
CA SER A 7 -14.77 4.45 -1.90
C SER A 7 -13.79 5.59 -2.15
N PHE A 8 -13.81 6.21 -3.32
CA PHE A 8 -12.98 7.38 -3.63
C PHE A 8 -13.31 8.57 -2.72
N TYR A 9 -14.61 8.91 -2.59
CA TYR A 9 -15.06 10.01 -1.73
C TYR A 9 -14.79 9.71 -0.25
N ALA A 10 -15.07 8.48 0.19
CA ALA A 10 -14.83 8.04 1.56
C ALA A 10 -13.35 8.15 1.95
N ASN A 11 -12.42 7.74 1.08
CA ASN A 11 -10.99 7.90 1.34
C ASN A 11 -10.57 9.38 1.42
N LYS A 12 -11.14 10.24 0.57
CA LYS A 12 -10.88 11.69 0.66
C LYS A 12 -11.37 12.28 1.99
N LEU A 13 -12.54 11.83 2.46
CA LEU A 13 -13.07 12.26 3.76
C LEU A 13 -12.20 11.75 4.92
N ILE A 14 -11.69 10.51 4.84
CA ILE A 14 -10.74 9.98 5.83
C ILE A 14 -9.48 10.85 5.90
N HIS A 15 -8.88 11.23 4.76
CA HIS A 15 -7.71 12.12 4.75
C HIS A 15 -7.98 13.47 5.43
N ASN A 16 -9.13 14.08 5.15
CA ASN A 16 -9.50 15.34 5.82
C ASN A 16 -9.64 15.16 7.34
N LEU A 17 -10.23 14.04 7.80
CA LEU A 17 -10.35 13.72 9.22
C LEU A 17 -8.98 13.41 9.86
N GLU A 18 -8.08 12.75 9.14
CA GLU A 18 -6.72 12.47 9.61
C GLU A 18 -5.89 13.77 9.71
N ASP A 19 -6.12 14.76 8.82
CA ASP A 19 -5.50 16.08 8.91
C ASP A 19 -6.07 16.88 10.10
N GLU A 20 -7.38 16.83 10.33
CA GLU A 20 -8.03 17.43 11.51
C GLU A 20 -7.50 16.81 12.81
N LEU A 21 -7.36 15.48 12.86
CA LEU A 21 -6.80 14.78 14.01
C LEU A 21 -5.34 15.19 14.28
N ARG A 22 -4.56 15.40 13.21
CA ARG A 22 -3.18 15.90 13.33
C ARG A 22 -3.14 17.29 13.93
N HIS A 23 -4.01 18.20 13.49
CA HIS A 23 -4.13 19.54 14.04
C HIS A 23 -4.45 19.52 15.55
N TRP A 24 -5.39 18.69 15.99
CA TRP A 24 -5.70 18.56 17.41
C TRP A 24 -4.54 17.98 18.23
N LYS A 25 -3.76 17.04 17.69
CA LYS A 25 -2.55 16.51 18.33
C LYS A 25 -1.45 17.58 18.44
N GLU A 26 -1.27 18.39 17.42
CA GLU A 26 -0.33 19.52 17.44
C GLU A 26 -0.72 20.52 18.52
N LYS A 27 -2.01 20.90 18.56
CA LYS A 27 -2.56 21.79 19.60
C LYS A 27 -2.35 21.23 21.01
N GLU A 28 -2.58 19.92 21.22
CA GLU A 28 -2.31 19.25 22.50
C GLU A 28 -0.82 19.35 22.88
N ASN A 29 0.08 19.05 21.93
CA ASN A 29 1.51 19.12 22.18
C ASN A 29 2.01 20.54 22.52
N GLU A 30 1.46 21.55 21.85
CA GLU A 30 1.86 22.95 22.05
C GLU A 30 1.33 23.55 23.35
N LEU A 31 0.10 23.22 23.74
CA LEU A 31 -0.61 23.87 24.84
C LEU A 31 -0.60 23.07 26.15
N SER A 32 -0.28 21.77 26.13
CA SER A 32 -0.26 20.92 27.33
C SER A 32 0.85 21.25 28.30
N THR A 33 1.88 21.97 27.86
CA THR A 33 2.99 22.43 28.69
C THR A 33 3.33 23.88 28.38
N PHE A 34 3.77 24.63 29.38
CA PHE A 34 4.23 26.00 29.19
C PHE A 34 5.41 26.29 30.12
N VAL A 35 6.24 27.27 29.78
CA VAL A 35 7.41 27.67 30.51
C VAL A 35 7.22 29.07 31.06
N VAL A 36 7.51 29.28 32.34
CA VAL A 36 7.54 30.59 33.02
C VAL A 36 8.88 30.79 33.71
N THR A 37 9.28 32.04 33.86
CA THR A 37 10.44 32.39 34.71
C THR A 37 10.02 32.48 36.18
N ASP A 38 10.95 32.26 37.07
CA ASP A 38 10.74 32.24 38.55
C ASP A 38 10.13 33.53 39.11
N SER A 39 10.19 34.62 38.34
CA SER A 39 9.68 35.95 38.70
C SER A 39 8.26 36.26 38.12
N GLU A 40 7.69 35.37 37.35
CA GLU A 40 6.40 35.57 36.67
C GLU A 40 5.27 34.73 37.26
N ASN A 41 4.05 35.27 37.27
CA ASN A 41 2.89 34.47 37.65
C ASN A 41 2.65 33.40 36.56
N ALA A 42 2.52 32.14 36.95
CA ALA A 42 2.27 31.03 36.05
C ALA A 42 0.84 31.06 35.53
N ILE A 43 0.61 31.86 34.49
CA ILE A 43 -0.65 31.86 33.74
C ILE A 43 -0.42 31.03 32.48
N GLY A 44 -0.98 29.80 32.44
CA GLY A 44 -0.88 28.91 31.28
C GLY A 44 -1.76 29.35 30.12
N PRO A 45 -1.51 28.81 28.93
CA PRO A 45 -2.40 28.99 27.79
C PRO A 45 -3.79 28.35 28.08
N ASP A 46 -4.79 28.84 27.36
CA ASP A 46 -6.15 28.28 27.43
C ASP A 46 -6.15 26.88 26.79
N TYR A 47 -6.13 25.83 27.63
CA TYR A 47 -6.10 24.45 27.21
C TYR A 47 -7.00 23.59 28.10
N ASP A 48 -7.95 22.95 27.46
CA ASP A 48 -8.83 21.95 28.10
C ASP A 48 -8.55 20.55 27.54
N PHE A 49 -7.93 19.71 28.37
CA PHE A 49 -7.61 18.31 28.02
C PHE A 49 -8.86 17.50 27.67
N GLN A 50 -9.97 17.70 28.38
CA GLN A 50 -11.20 16.92 28.15
C GLN A 50 -11.84 17.30 26.82
N GLU A 51 -11.85 18.58 26.48
CA GLU A 51 -12.35 19.05 25.18
C GLU A 51 -11.52 18.48 24.03
N VAL A 52 -10.20 18.61 24.09
CA VAL A 52 -9.28 18.13 23.05
C VAL A 52 -9.36 16.62 22.89
N SER A 53 -9.33 15.87 23.99
CA SER A 53 -9.46 14.40 23.96
C SER A 53 -10.80 13.94 23.39
N SER A 54 -11.90 14.60 23.77
CA SER A 54 -13.25 14.33 23.26
C SER A 54 -13.37 14.58 21.76
N LYS A 55 -12.75 15.67 21.24
CA LYS A 55 -12.67 15.97 19.80
C LYS A 55 -11.91 14.88 19.04
N MET A 56 -10.71 14.52 19.51
CA MET A 56 -9.92 13.47 18.90
C MET A 56 -10.62 12.12 18.87
N GLU A 57 -11.30 11.75 19.95
CA GLU A 57 -12.06 10.51 20.02
C GLU A 57 -13.26 10.49 19.06
N SER A 58 -13.97 11.61 18.93
CA SER A 58 -15.06 11.76 17.95
C SER A 58 -14.56 11.60 16.52
N ILE A 59 -13.41 12.21 16.18
CA ILE A 59 -12.79 12.07 14.85
C ILE A 59 -12.39 10.61 14.59
N ASN A 60 -11.76 9.95 15.57
CA ASN A 60 -11.36 8.55 15.46
C ASN A 60 -12.56 7.63 15.21
N LYS A 61 -13.67 7.82 15.92
CA LYS A 61 -14.90 7.06 15.71
C LYS A 61 -15.43 7.21 14.28
N LYS A 62 -15.47 8.44 13.74
CA LYS A 62 -15.87 8.68 12.35
C LYS A 62 -14.96 7.94 11.36
N ILE A 63 -13.63 7.99 11.56
CA ILE A 63 -12.67 7.28 10.72
C ILE A 63 -12.92 5.77 10.76
N ILE A 64 -13.15 5.19 11.93
CA ILE A 64 -13.46 3.76 12.11
C ILE A 64 -14.72 3.39 11.33
N THR A 65 -15.79 4.16 11.50
CA THR A 65 -17.09 3.93 10.85
C THR A 65 -16.95 3.93 9.31
N ILE A 66 -16.23 4.92 8.76
CA ILE A 66 -16.03 5.03 7.32
C ILE A 66 -15.15 3.87 6.80
N LYS A 67 -14.02 3.56 7.46
CA LYS A 67 -13.14 2.44 7.09
C LYS A 67 -13.89 1.10 7.14
N HIS A 68 -14.72 0.89 8.14
CA HIS A 68 -15.55 -0.32 8.25
C HIS A 68 -16.53 -0.44 7.08
N ALA A 69 -17.23 0.64 6.73
CA ALA A 69 -18.17 0.64 5.61
C ALA A 69 -17.47 0.38 4.26
N ILE A 70 -16.27 0.94 4.02
CA ILE A 70 -15.44 0.61 2.86
C ILE A 70 -15.12 -0.88 2.81
N ASN A 71 -14.69 -1.48 3.94
CA ASN A 71 -14.35 -2.90 4.00
C ASN A 71 -15.57 -3.78 3.71
N GLN A 72 -16.73 -3.45 4.22
CA GLN A 72 -17.98 -4.16 3.91
C GLN A 72 -18.33 -4.07 2.43
N ALA A 73 -18.21 -2.88 1.82
CA ALA A 73 -18.46 -2.71 0.39
C ALA A 73 -17.46 -3.51 -0.45
N ASN A 74 -16.18 -3.49 -0.09
CA ASN A 74 -15.11 -4.22 -0.78
C ASN A 74 -15.32 -5.74 -0.75
N THR A 75 -15.90 -6.28 0.31
CA THR A 75 -16.11 -7.73 0.48
C THR A 75 -17.42 -8.19 -0.13
N ASN A 76 -18.49 -7.41 0.02
CA ASN A 76 -19.85 -7.85 -0.31
C ASN A 76 -20.26 -7.55 -1.74
N VAL A 77 -19.70 -6.52 -2.38
CA VAL A 77 -20.08 -6.12 -3.73
C VAL A 77 -19.15 -6.77 -4.76
N CYS A 78 -19.71 -7.65 -5.59
CA CYS A 78 -18.98 -8.28 -6.68
C CYS A 78 -19.24 -7.57 -8.00
N ILE A 79 -18.19 -7.45 -8.83
CA ILE A 79 -18.27 -6.98 -10.21
C ILE A 79 -17.75 -8.04 -11.17
N ASP A 80 -18.20 -7.97 -12.42
CA ASP A 80 -17.72 -8.85 -13.48
C ASP A 80 -16.37 -8.38 -14.03
N VAL A 81 -15.39 -9.30 -14.03
CA VAL A 81 -14.08 -9.10 -14.65
C VAL A 81 -13.88 -10.19 -15.70
N SER A 82 -14.21 -9.89 -16.95
CA SER A 82 -14.05 -10.83 -18.09
C SER A 82 -14.80 -12.17 -17.89
N GLY A 83 -16.05 -12.12 -17.35
CA GLY A 83 -16.89 -13.29 -17.11
C GLY A 83 -16.70 -13.95 -15.74
N VAL A 84 -15.80 -13.43 -14.90
CA VAL A 84 -15.59 -13.91 -13.52
C VAL A 84 -16.06 -12.83 -12.55
N LYS A 85 -16.99 -13.18 -11.64
CA LYS A 85 -17.42 -12.28 -10.56
C LYS A 85 -16.39 -12.27 -9.45
N MET A 86 -15.90 -11.07 -9.11
CA MET A 86 -14.92 -10.84 -8.05
C MET A 86 -15.35 -9.65 -7.19
N SER A 87 -15.10 -9.73 -5.89
CA SER A 87 -15.20 -8.60 -4.97
C SER A 87 -13.93 -7.73 -5.04
N ALA A 88 -14.00 -6.50 -4.53
CA ALA A 88 -12.86 -5.57 -4.61
C ALA A 88 -11.66 -6.08 -3.80
N ASP A 89 -11.88 -6.73 -2.66
CA ASP A 89 -10.80 -7.32 -1.84
C ASP A 89 -10.07 -8.43 -2.60
N ILE A 90 -10.79 -9.35 -3.28
CA ILE A 90 -10.19 -10.39 -4.13
C ILE A 90 -9.37 -9.76 -5.26
N MET A 91 -9.90 -8.72 -5.92
CA MET A 91 -9.17 -7.99 -6.96
C MET A 91 -7.87 -7.38 -6.42
N MET A 92 -7.91 -6.76 -5.25
CA MET A 92 -6.71 -6.16 -4.63
C MET A 92 -5.62 -7.21 -4.33
N ILE A 93 -6.01 -8.37 -3.77
CA ILE A 93 -5.08 -9.47 -3.51
C ILE A 93 -4.48 -9.97 -4.83
N ARG A 94 -5.32 -10.19 -5.85
CA ARG A 94 -4.83 -10.68 -7.16
C ARG A 94 -3.92 -9.68 -7.84
N ILE A 95 -4.21 -8.38 -7.77
CA ILE A 95 -3.35 -7.30 -8.28
C ILE A 95 -1.98 -7.33 -7.61
N ALA A 96 -1.91 -7.51 -6.29
CA ALA A 96 -0.65 -7.62 -5.57
C ALA A 96 0.18 -8.83 -6.05
N GLN A 97 -0.44 -10.02 -6.16
CA GLN A 97 0.21 -11.23 -6.69
C GLN A 97 0.74 -11.03 -8.11
N LEU A 98 -0.04 -10.40 -8.99
CA LEU A 98 0.36 -10.14 -10.37
C LEU A 98 1.53 -9.14 -10.44
N LYS A 99 1.52 -8.11 -9.61
CA LYS A 99 2.62 -7.14 -9.52
C LYS A 99 3.93 -7.81 -9.11
N ASP A 100 3.88 -8.68 -8.10
CA ASP A 100 5.05 -9.42 -7.63
C ASP A 100 5.57 -10.34 -8.73
N ARG A 101 4.69 -11.14 -9.36
CA ARG A 101 5.10 -12.01 -10.46
C ARG A 101 5.64 -11.25 -11.67
N CYS A 102 5.05 -10.12 -12.02
CA CYS A 102 5.58 -9.25 -13.08
C CYS A 102 6.98 -8.70 -12.75
N ARG A 103 7.27 -8.43 -11.47
CA ARG A 103 8.61 -8.03 -11.03
C ARG A 103 9.63 -9.14 -11.26
N ASP A 104 9.29 -10.37 -10.89
CA ASP A 104 10.15 -11.53 -11.08
C ASP A 104 10.45 -11.78 -12.56
N LEU A 105 9.39 -11.82 -13.39
CA LEU A 105 9.54 -12.03 -14.84
C LEU A 105 10.32 -10.90 -15.51
N ARG A 106 10.17 -9.66 -15.05
CA ARG A 106 11.01 -8.53 -15.53
C ARG A 106 12.48 -8.79 -15.23
N GLY A 107 12.79 -9.28 -14.03
CA GLY A 107 14.16 -9.68 -13.67
C GLY A 107 14.70 -10.76 -14.61
N MET A 108 13.89 -11.79 -14.91
CA MET A 108 14.27 -12.86 -15.84
C MET A 108 14.48 -12.35 -17.28
N ARG A 109 13.61 -11.49 -17.79
CA ARG A 109 13.75 -10.88 -19.12
C ARG A 109 15.05 -10.14 -19.31
N ASN A 110 15.53 -9.47 -18.26
CA ASN A 110 16.71 -8.63 -18.29
C ASN A 110 18.02 -9.40 -18.10
N ARG A 111 17.97 -10.70 -17.73
CA ARG A 111 19.19 -11.50 -17.58
C ARG A 111 19.88 -11.75 -18.91
N THR A 112 21.21 -11.71 -18.90
CA THR A 112 22.04 -12.09 -20.03
C THR A 112 22.05 -13.61 -20.20
N LEU A 113 22.08 -14.10 -21.43
CA LEU A 113 22.06 -15.55 -21.73
C LEU A 113 23.23 -16.30 -21.07
N LYS A 114 24.39 -15.65 -21.00
CA LYS A 114 25.61 -16.20 -20.44
C LYS A 114 26.40 -15.10 -19.75
N VAL A 115 26.75 -15.31 -18.49
CA VAL A 115 27.59 -14.38 -17.71
C VAL A 115 28.77 -15.13 -17.14
N ARG A 116 29.99 -14.58 -17.28
CA ARG A 116 31.18 -15.13 -16.65
C ARG A 116 31.10 -14.85 -15.14
N ARG A 117 31.18 -15.88 -14.32
CA ARG A 117 31.36 -15.75 -12.88
C ARG A 117 32.84 -15.49 -12.56
N ASN A 118 33.12 -14.34 -11.98
CA ASN A 118 34.45 -14.04 -11.45
C ASN A 118 34.58 -14.62 -10.04
N ARG A 119 34.63 -15.96 -9.91
CA ARG A 119 35.07 -16.59 -8.67
C ARG A 119 36.58 -16.76 -8.75
N PHE A 120 37.29 -16.08 -7.88
CA PHE A 120 38.71 -16.35 -7.58
C PHE A 120 38.82 -17.49 -6.57
N ASP A 121 38.11 -18.59 -6.80
CA ASP A 121 38.28 -19.80 -6.00
C ASP A 121 39.50 -20.56 -6.58
N PHE A 122 40.56 -20.59 -5.81
CA PHE A 122 41.75 -21.39 -6.13
C PHE A 122 41.34 -22.88 -6.04
N VAL A 123 41.25 -23.53 -7.17
CA VAL A 123 41.11 -24.99 -7.23
C VAL A 123 42.47 -25.54 -7.62
N GLY A 124 43.18 -26.08 -6.63
CA GLY A 124 44.34 -26.94 -6.78
C GLY A 124 45.65 -26.23 -7.21
N ILE A 125 46.71 -26.58 -6.52
CA ILE A 125 48.06 -26.39 -6.99
C ILE A 125 48.50 -27.76 -7.54
N ASP A 126 48.53 -27.89 -8.86
CA ASP A 126 49.17 -29.01 -9.52
C ASP A 126 50.38 -28.44 -10.26
N ASP A 127 51.54 -29.01 -10.07
CA ASP A 127 52.85 -28.59 -10.64
C ASP A 127 53.21 -27.11 -10.47
N GLY A 128 52.84 -26.48 -9.34
CA GLY A 128 53.21 -25.09 -9.02
C GLY A 128 52.53 -24.05 -9.87
N ARG A 129 51.57 -24.41 -10.72
CA ARG A 129 50.73 -23.47 -11.52
C ARG A 129 49.35 -23.35 -10.96
N LYS A 130 48.92 -22.10 -10.73
CA LYS A 130 47.55 -21.76 -10.33
C LYS A 130 46.66 -21.89 -11.58
N HIS A 131 45.74 -22.87 -11.55
CA HIS A 131 44.70 -22.97 -12.57
C HIS A 131 43.46 -22.23 -12.12
N CYS A 132 43.05 -21.17 -12.83
CA CYS A 132 41.78 -20.52 -12.67
C CYS A 132 40.72 -21.28 -13.48
N ILE A 133 39.75 -21.91 -12.80
CA ILE A 133 38.55 -22.44 -13.46
C ILE A 133 37.64 -21.25 -13.77
N VAL A 134 37.34 -21.06 -15.05
CA VAL A 134 36.38 -20.05 -15.48
C VAL A 134 34.98 -20.65 -15.48
N GLU A 135 34.16 -20.20 -14.56
CA GLU A 135 32.75 -20.59 -14.49
C GLU A 135 31.88 -19.62 -15.28
N TYR A 136 30.83 -20.15 -15.88
CA TYR A 136 29.79 -19.36 -16.55
C TYR A 136 28.44 -19.70 -15.96
N GLU A 137 27.64 -18.66 -15.72
CA GLU A 137 26.22 -18.78 -15.37
C GLU A 137 25.41 -18.63 -16.66
N TYR A 138 24.53 -19.59 -16.90
CA TYR A 138 23.59 -19.58 -18.02
C TYR A 138 22.16 -19.44 -17.49
N ILE A 139 21.29 -18.75 -18.24
CA ILE A 139 19.87 -18.86 -17.98
C ILE A 139 19.39 -20.26 -18.38
N ASN A 140 18.45 -20.82 -17.58
CA ASN A 140 17.86 -22.14 -17.83
C ASN A 140 16.36 -22.00 -18.14
N TYR A 141 16.01 -21.13 -19.09
CA TYR A 141 14.65 -20.90 -19.56
C TYR A 141 14.65 -20.24 -20.94
N ASP A 142 13.54 -20.38 -21.68
CA ASP A 142 13.33 -19.65 -22.93
C ASP A 142 12.88 -18.20 -22.63
N LYS A 143 13.62 -17.24 -23.13
CA LYS A 143 13.28 -15.80 -22.98
C LYS A 143 11.96 -15.42 -23.65
N ARG A 144 11.56 -16.09 -24.72
CA ARG A 144 10.29 -15.82 -25.41
C ARG A 144 9.11 -16.24 -24.55
N GLU A 145 9.18 -17.43 -23.93
CA GLU A 145 8.14 -17.89 -23.02
C GLU A 145 7.98 -16.92 -21.83
N VAL A 146 9.07 -16.43 -21.28
CA VAL A 146 9.06 -15.43 -20.20
C VAL A 146 8.44 -14.10 -20.67
N ASP A 147 8.74 -13.67 -21.88
CA ASP A 147 8.18 -12.43 -22.46
C ASP A 147 6.68 -12.54 -22.72
N GLU A 148 6.24 -13.65 -23.27
CA GLU A 148 4.83 -13.96 -23.49
C GLU A 148 4.06 -14.01 -22.17
N ALA A 149 4.59 -14.72 -21.17
CA ALA A 149 4.01 -14.79 -19.83
C ALA A 149 3.93 -13.41 -19.17
N TYR A 150 4.99 -12.61 -19.24
CA TYR A 150 5.00 -11.25 -18.72
C TYR A 150 3.91 -10.38 -19.39
N THR A 151 3.79 -10.48 -20.72
CA THR A 151 2.82 -9.70 -21.49
C THR A 151 1.39 -10.10 -21.14
N ALA A 152 1.12 -11.39 -20.98
CA ALA A 152 -0.19 -11.91 -20.56
C ALA A 152 -0.58 -11.40 -19.16
N LEU A 153 0.35 -11.50 -18.17
CA LEU A 153 0.11 -11.00 -16.82
C LEU A 153 -0.10 -9.48 -16.78
N LYS A 154 0.62 -8.72 -17.58
CA LYS A 154 0.43 -7.27 -17.69
C LYS A 154 -0.95 -6.90 -18.23
N ARG A 155 -1.48 -7.66 -19.17
CA ARG A 155 -2.85 -7.46 -19.68
C ARG A 155 -3.90 -7.77 -18.62
N GLU A 156 -3.71 -8.86 -17.86
CA GLU A 156 -4.60 -9.21 -16.73
C GLU A 156 -4.56 -8.12 -15.66
N LEU A 157 -3.37 -7.69 -15.26
CA LEU A 157 -3.16 -6.63 -14.28
C LEU A 157 -3.88 -5.34 -14.69
N PHE A 158 -3.70 -4.88 -15.93
CA PHE A 158 -4.36 -3.68 -16.43
C PHE A 158 -5.90 -3.77 -16.37
N LYS A 159 -6.47 -4.93 -16.73
CA LYS A 159 -7.92 -5.17 -16.65
C LYS A 159 -8.42 -5.06 -15.20
N LEU A 160 -7.74 -5.71 -14.26
CA LEU A 160 -8.12 -5.69 -12.85
C LEU A 160 -7.99 -4.28 -12.24
N GLU A 161 -6.90 -3.57 -12.51
CA GLU A 161 -6.70 -2.20 -12.03
C GLU A 161 -7.79 -1.25 -12.58
N THR A 162 -8.15 -1.40 -13.84
CA THR A 162 -9.23 -0.62 -14.47
C THR A 162 -10.58 -0.91 -13.80
N ARG A 163 -10.91 -2.18 -13.56
CA ARG A 163 -12.17 -2.57 -12.91
C ARG A 163 -12.22 -2.13 -11.45
N LEU A 164 -11.12 -2.25 -10.71
CA LEU A 164 -11.03 -1.77 -9.33
C LEU A 164 -11.20 -0.23 -9.28
N SER A 165 -10.59 0.50 -10.21
CA SER A 165 -10.77 1.95 -10.31
C SER A 165 -12.23 2.32 -10.59
N GLN A 166 -12.91 1.61 -11.50
CA GLN A 166 -14.34 1.81 -11.76
C GLN A 166 -15.16 1.55 -10.49
N PHE A 167 -14.92 0.42 -9.79
CA PHE A 167 -15.56 0.10 -8.52
C PHE A 167 -15.45 1.25 -7.54
N ASN A 168 -14.24 1.73 -7.28
CA ASN A 168 -13.96 2.78 -6.30
C ASN A 168 -14.66 4.11 -6.61
N ASN A 169 -14.96 4.37 -7.88
CA ASN A 169 -15.59 5.62 -8.33
C ASN A 169 -17.11 5.53 -8.50
N THR A 170 -17.66 4.33 -8.68
CA THR A 170 -19.08 4.16 -9.04
C THR A 170 -19.92 3.44 -8.01
N VAL A 171 -19.34 2.45 -7.29
CA VAL A 171 -20.09 1.71 -6.27
C VAL A 171 -20.32 2.60 -5.06
N ARG A 172 -21.61 2.75 -4.69
CA ARG A 172 -22.03 3.55 -3.54
C ARG A 172 -22.43 2.63 -2.39
N PHE A 173 -22.08 3.06 -1.19
CA PHE A 173 -22.47 2.44 0.07
C PHE A 173 -22.90 3.49 1.09
N GLU A 174 -23.71 3.09 2.05
CA GLU A 174 -24.21 3.96 3.11
C GLU A 174 -23.24 3.99 4.29
N VAL A 175 -22.99 5.19 4.81
CA VAL A 175 -22.22 5.41 6.04
C VAL A 175 -23.07 6.27 6.98
N ASP A 176 -23.21 5.85 8.23
CA ASP A 176 -23.83 6.64 9.28
C ASP A 176 -22.74 7.32 10.13
N LEU A 177 -22.67 8.64 10.11
CA LEU A 177 -21.67 9.44 10.80
C LEU A 177 -22.15 10.02 12.14
N ASP A 178 -23.38 9.73 12.57
CA ASP A 178 -23.90 10.10 13.89
C ASP A 178 -23.40 9.08 14.94
N VAL A 179 -22.10 9.14 15.24
CA VAL A 179 -21.46 8.25 16.23
C VAL A 179 -20.83 9.08 17.33
#